data_d9ce0a1de60adc1be8e25e6015317f32
#
_entry.id   d9ce0a1de60adc1be8e25e6015317f32
#
_cell.length_a   1.000
_cell.length_b   1.000
_cell.length_c   1.000
_cell.angle_alpha   90.00
_cell.angle_beta   90.00
_cell.angle_gamma   90.00
#
_symmetry.space_group_name_H-M   'P 1'
#
loop_
_entity.id
_entity.type
_entity.pdbx_description
1 polymer ?
#
loop_
_entity_poly.entity_id
_entity_poly.type
_entity_poly.pdbx_seq_one_letter_code
_entity_poly.pdbx_strand_id
1 'polypeptide(L)'
;MKIKLLPWLAPLLGLGAPGAFAQTSAVAVPVSAPVSVSATASVVTQYMFRGLRIGGGGFQPAVEVSAGNGLLGVWAHVPFNGDKVPDSSDPEIDLYGAYTFALDRGLTLTPGFTSYHYPKAPTAAGFYRATFEPSLAVSGTIAGVKVTPKLYYDVVLKGLTTELTALYALPLKNLGSELDFTATYGGYTWKDSANHASPEVKSWGEYWLLSVAAPFQISREARITLGVAYTEGRRAYTKAGTLGKVPNSLAVGRGVVTLSYTRTF
;
A
#
# COMPACT_ATOMS: atom_id res chain seq x y z
N MET A 1 -18.52 7.72 -35.92
CA MET A 1 -18.66 6.77 -34.77
C MET A 1 -17.60 7.15 -33.77
N LYS A 2 -17.97 7.93 -32.73
CA LYS A 2 -17.00 8.41 -31.70
C LYS A 2 -16.91 7.34 -30.64
N ILE A 3 -15.82 6.58 -30.60
CA ILE A 3 -15.49 5.63 -29.52
C ILE A 3 -15.07 6.47 -28.31
N LYS A 4 -15.92 6.56 -27.31
CA LYS A 4 -15.55 7.08 -26.00
C LYS A 4 -14.69 6.00 -25.32
N LEU A 5 -13.40 6.18 -25.30
CA LEU A 5 -12.49 5.43 -24.46
C LEU A 5 -12.81 5.83 -23.01
N LEU A 6 -13.39 4.90 -22.22
CA LEU A 6 -13.41 5.02 -20.77
C LEU A 6 -11.97 4.93 -20.26
N PRO A 7 -11.51 5.85 -19.41
CA PRO A 7 -10.22 5.71 -18.76
C PRO A 7 -10.31 4.60 -17.71
N TRP A 8 -9.73 3.46 -18.00
CA TRP A 8 -9.49 2.40 -17.05
C TRP A 8 -8.29 2.80 -16.19
N LEU A 9 -8.54 3.24 -14.98
CA LEU A 9 -7.49 3.49 -14.00
C LEU A 9 -6.99 2.16 -13.45
N ALA A 10 -5.75 1.87 -13.74
CA ALA A 10 -5.05 0.73 -13.19
C ALA A 10 -4.88 0.86 -11.67
N PRO A 11 -5.16 -0.21 -10.88
CA PRO A 11 -4.73 -0.22 -9.49
C PRO A 11 -3.20 -0.20 -9.46
N LEU A 12 -2.65 0.80 -8.79
CA LEU A 12 -1.23 0.85 -8.45
C LEU A 12 -0.94 -0.26 -7.46
N LEU A 13 -0.14 -1.21 -7.92
CA LEU A 13 0.50 -2.15 -7.01
C LEU A 13 1.50 -1.37 -6.16
N GLY A 14 1.05 -0.95 -5.00
CA GLY A 14 1.92 -0.45 -3.97
C GLY A 14 2.90 -1.55 -3.58
N LEU A 15 4.18 -1.31 -3.82
CA LEU A 15 5.26 -2.15 -3.34
C LEU A 15 5.48 -1.83 -1.86
N GLY A 16 4.75 -2.46 -1.03
CA GLY A 16 4.72 -2.24 0.41
C GLY A 16 3.29 -2.11 0.86
N ALA A 17 2.91 -2.76 1.88
CA ALA A 17 1.61 -2.92 2.53
C ALA A 17 0.40 -2.27 1.84
N PRO A 18 -0.80 -2.76 2.03
CA PRO A 18 -2.02 -2.26 1.41
C PRO A 18 -2.34 -0.82 1.86
N GLY A 19 -1.58 0.12 1.40
CA GLY A 19 -1.74 1.54 1.65
C GLY A 19 -1.84 2.37 0.37
N ALA A 20 -1.44 1.80 -0.76
CA ALA A 20 -1.61 2.43 -2.07
C ALA A 20 -2.89 1.90 -2.72
N PHE A 21 -4.04 2.34 -2.20
CA PHE A 21 -5.31 2.12 -2.88
C PHE A 21 -5.24 2.74 -4.27
N ALA A 22 -5.41 1.91 -5.28
CA ALA A 22 -5.75 2.40 -6.61
C ALA A 22 -7.10 3.11 -6.51
N GLN A 23 -7.06 4.42 -6.41
CA GLN A 23 -8.28 5.21 -6.48
C GLN A 23 -8.76 5.21 -7.92
N THR A 24 -9.77 4.39 -8.21
CA THR A 24 -10.64 4.65 -9.36
C THR A 24 -11.24 6.04 -9.18
N SER A 25 -11.02 6.96 -10.10
CA SER A 25 -11.73 8.24 -10.11
C SER A 25 -13.21 7.95 -10.31
N ALA A 26 -13.99 8.00 -9.23
CA ALA A 26 -15.43 7.92 -9.32
C ALA A 26 -15.95 9.23 -9.92
N VAL A 27 -16.41 9.16 -11.15
CA VAL A 27 -17.41 10.10 -11.66
C VAL A 27 -18.70 9.76 -10.93
N ALA A 28 -19.39 10.74 -10.36
CA ALA A 28 -20.69 10.55 -9.72
C ALA A 28 -21.64 9.83 -10.70
N VAL A 29 -21.99 8.57 -10.38
CA VAL A 29 -22.93 7.76 -11.13
C VAL A 29 -24.15 7.51 -10.26
N PRO A 30 -25.37 7.72 -10.76
CA PRO A 30 -26.57 7.47 -9.99
C PRO A 30 -26.75 5.97 -9.71
N VAL A 31 -27.22 5.70 -8.52
CA VAL A 31 -27.83 4.49 -7.94
C VAL A 31 -27.92 3.26 -8.88
N SER A 32 -26.98 2.41 -8.74
CA SER A 32 -26.72 1.01 -9.13
C SER A 32 -25.42 0.85 -9.93
N ALA A 33 -24.32 1.29 -9.35
CA ALA A 33 -23.03 0.90 -9.90
C ALA A 33 -22.88 -0.62 -9.77
N PRO A 34 -22.54 -1.34 -10.86
CA PRO A 34 -22.38 -2.78 -10.79
C PRO A 34 -21.30 -3.11 -9.76
N VAL A 35 -21.56 -4.18 -9.00
CA VAL A 35 -20.54 -4.75 -8.12
C VAL A 35 -19.46 -5.35 -9.03
N SER A 36 -18.21 -5.03 -8.76
CA SER A 36 -17.05 -5.59 -9.46
C SER A 36 -16.19 -6.33 -8.45
N VAL A 37 -15.75 -7.51 -8.80
CA VAL A 37 -14.82 -8.32 -8.01
C VAL A 37 -13.52 -8.43 -8.79
N SER A 38 -12.38 -8.16 -8.15
CA SER A 38 -11.07 -8.43 -8.74
C SER A 38 -10.25 -9.36 -7.87
N ALA A 39 -9.50 -10.25 -8.51
CA ALA A 39 -8.54 -11.10 -7.86
C ALA A 39 -7.15 -10.84 -8.44
N THR A 40 -6.17 -10.64 -7.56
CA THR A 40 -4.77 -10.39 -7.93
C THR A 40 -3.87 -11.44 -7.32
N ALA A 41 -2.93 -11.93 -8.09
CA ALA A 41 -1.85 -12.82 -7.67
C ALA A 41 -0.52 -12.15 -7.99
N SER A 42 0.29 -11.86 -6.98
CA SER A 42 1.58 -11.20 -7.17
C SER A 42 2.73 -12.02 -6.59
N VAL A 43 3.89 -11.91 -7.23
CA VAL A 43 5.17 -12.40 -6.71
C VAL A 43 6.07 -11.20 -6.54
N VAL A 44 6.70 -11.09 -5.36
CA VAL A 44 7.60 -10.00 -5.02
C VAL A 44 8.96 -10.55 -4.58
N THR A 45 10.02 -9.80 -4.87
CA THR A 45 11.37 -10.18 -4.44
C THR A 45 11.64 -9.85 -2.98
N GLN A 46 10.92 -8.88 -2.41
CA GLN A 46 11.02 -8.46 -1.02
C GLN A 46 9.72 -7.80 -0.57
N TYR A 47 9.44 -7.86 0.73
CA TYR A 47 8.35 -7.13 1.33
C TYR A 47 8.90 -5.93 2.13
N MET A 48 8.61 -4.75 1.63
CA MET A 48 9.00 -3.47 2.23
C MET A 48 7.76 -2.71 2.68
N PHE A 49 7.77 -2.19 3.89
CA PHE A 49 6.69 -1.38 4.44
C PHE A 49 7.25 -0.08 5.00
N ARG A 50 6.84 1.07 4.46
CA ARG A 50 7.26 2.40 4.93
C ARG A 50 8.78 2.53 5.10
N GLY A 51 9.54 2.05 4.11
CA GLY A 51 10.98 2.05 4.12
C GLY A 51 11.65 1.01 5.02
N LEU A 52 10.88 0.14 5.66
CA LEU A 52 11.38 -0.96 6.48
C LEU A 52 11.25 -2.29 5.74
N ARG A 53 12.28 -3.13 5.80
CA ARG A 53 12.20 -4.51 5.32
C ARG A 53 11.54 -5.38 6.38
N ILE A 54 10.30 -5.77 6.16
CA ILE A 54 9.51 -6.56 7.10
C ILE A 54 9.28 -8.01 6.65
N GLY A 55 9.64 -8.33 5.40
CA GLY A 55 9.58 -9.69 4.87
C GLY A 55 10.56 -9.90 3.71
N GLY A 56 10.82 -11.17 3.40
CA GLY A 56 11.55 -11.60 2.21
C GLY A 56 10.67 -11.62 0.98
N GLY A 57 11.17 -12.30 -0.07
CA GLY A 57 10.38 -12.59 -1.26
C GLY A 57 9.18 -13.46 -0.94
N GLY A 58 8.06 -13.25 -1.62
CA GLY A 58 6.84 -13.96 -1.30
C GLY A 58 5.75 -13.85 -2.35
N PHE A 59 4.67 -14.57 -2.09
CA PHE A 59 3.42 -14.53 -2.82
C PHE A 59 2.45 -13.59 -2.11
N GLN A 60 1.83 -12.69 -2.88
CA GLN A 60 0.91 -11.68 -2.36
C GLN A 60 -0.43 -11.75 -3.12
N PRO A 61 -1.35 -12.62 -2.69
CA PRO A 61 -2.71 -12.65 -3.22
C PRO A 61 -3.56 -11.51 -2.66
N ALA A 62 -4.51 -11.03 -3.47
CA ALA A 62 -5.54 -10.09 -3.04
C ALA A 62 -6.88 -10.39 -3.71
N VAL A 63 -7.95 -10.08 -3.01
CA VAL A 63 -9.32 -10.04 -3.57
C VAL A 63 -9.96 -8.73 -3.13
N GLU A 64 -10.57 -8.02 -4.08
CA GLU A 64 -11.26 -6.76 -3.84
C GLU A 64 -12.67 -6.81 -4.40
N VAL A 65 -13.59 -6.22 -3.67
CA VAL A 65 -14.96 -5.98 -4.09
C VAL A 65 -15.21 -4.48 -4.09
N SER A 66 -15.63 -3.93 -5.21
CA SER A 66 -16.03 -2.53 -5.32
C SER A 66 -17.50 -2.40 -5.71
N ALA A 67 -18.17 -1.44 -5.09
CA ALA A 67 -19.56 -1.10 -5.36
C ALA A 67 -19.73 0.42 -5.25
N GLY A 68 -20.09 1.07 -6.34
CA GLY A 68 -20.12 2.54 -6.39
C GLY A 68 -18.76 3.14 -6.02
N ASN A 69 -18.74 3.94 -4.97
CA ASN A 69 -17.54 4.61 -4.46
C ASN A 69 -16.86 3.85 -3.32
N GLY A 70 -17.40 2.67 -2.94
CA GLY A 70 -16.89 1.84 -1.87
C GLY A 70 -15.98 0.72 -2.37
N LEU A 71 -14.97 0.38 -1.59
CA LEU A 71 -14.05 -0.72 -1.79
C LEU A 71 -13.87 -1.49 -0.48
N LEU A 72 -13.88 -2.83 -0.57
CA LEU A 72 -13.42 -3.73 0.49
C LEU A 72 -12.47 -4.74 -0.12
N GLY A 73 -11.41 -5.10 0.58
CA GLY A 73 -10.44 -6.06 0.09
C GLY A 73 -9.76 -6.85 1.21
N VAL A 74 -9.21 -7.98 0.79
CA VAL A 74 -8.29 -8.81 1.59
C VAL A 74 -7.02 -8.98 0.79
N TRP A 75 -5.89 -8.79 1.44
CA TRP A 75 -4.56 -9.02 0.89
C TRP A 75 -3.75 -9.88 1.86
N ALA A 76 -2.77 -10.60 1.37
CA ALA A 76 -1.84 -11.32 2.22
C ALA A 76 -0.42 -11.26 1.68
N HIS A 77 0.57 -11.41 2.57
CA HIS A 77 1.94 -11.75 2.24
C HIS A 77 2.26 -13.13 2.80
N VAL A 78 2.64 -14.04 1.89
CA VAL A 78 3.07 -15.39 2.22
C VAL A 78 4.52 -15.53 1.77
N PRO A 79 5.50 -15.53 2.69
CA PRO A 79 6.91 -15.57 2.32
C PRO A 79 7.29 -16.90 1.69
N PHE A 80 8.23 -16.86 0.73
CA PHE A 80 8.89 -18.07 0.25
C PHE A 80 9.86 -18.60 1.32
N ASN A 81 10.03 -19.92 1.37
CA ASN A 81 10.93 -20.55 2.32
C ASN A 81 12.38 -20.04 2.15
N GLY A 82 13.01 -19.69 3.27
CA GLY A 82 14.45 -19.40 3.36
C GLY A 82 14.84 -17.93 3.51
N ASP A 83 14.00 -16.97 3.20
CA ASP A 83 14.31 -15.54 3.36
C ASP A 83 13.52 -14.93 4.53
N LYS A 84 13.80 -15.43 5.73
CA LYS A 84 13.17 -14.92 6.96
C LYS A 84 13.91 -13.66 7.41
N VAL A 85 13.18 -12.58 7.56
CA VAL A 85 13.64 -11.43 8.34
C VAL A 85 13.56 -11.85 9.81
N PRO A 86 14.61 -11.67 10.62
CA PRO A 86 14.56 -11.95 12.05
C PRO A 86 13.36 -11.24 12.69
N ASP A 87 12.64 -11.94 13.54
CA ASP A 87 11.46 -11.43 14.24
C ASP A 87 10.28 -10.99 13.36
N SER A 88 10.23 -11.44 12.09
CA SER A 88 9.07 -11.20 11.25
C SER A 88 7.87 -12.03 11.71
N SER A 89 6.69 -11.43 11.64
CA SER A 89 5.41 -12.07 12.01
C SER A 89 4.70 -12.69 10.80
N ASP A 90 5.46 -13.19 9.83
CA ASP A 90 4.93 -13.86 8.64
C ASP A 90 4.04 -15.08 8.95
N PRO A 91 2.96 -15.32 8.20
CA PRO A 91 2.37 -14.48 7.16
C PRO A 91 1.63 -13.25 7.73
N GLU A 92 1.40 -12.26 6.88
CA GLU A 92 0.52 -11.12 7.15
C GLU A 92 -0.76 -11.26 6.33
N ILE A 93 -1.89 -10.92 6.93
CA ILE A 93 -3.20 -10.88 6.26
C ILE A 93 -3.87 -9.56 6.62
N ASP A 94 -4.24 -8.80 5.60
CA ASP A 94 -4.85 -7.49 5.78
C ASP A 94 -6.27 -7.46 5.25
N LEU A 95 -7.19 -6.98 6.08
CA LEU A 95 -8.52 -6.56 5.67
C LEU A 95 -8.52 -5.04 5.55
N TYR A 96 -8.93 -4.51 4.41
CA TYR A 96 -8.96 -3.08 4.18
C TYR A 96 -10.22 -2.62 3.47
N GLY A 97 -10.51 -1.34 3.62
CA GLY A 97 -11.64 -0.73 2.93
C GLY A 97 -11.50 0.78 2.84
N ALA A 98 -12.24 1.34 1.87
CA ALA A 98 -12.27 2.77 1.65
C ALA A 98 -13.59 3.20 1.01
N TYR A 99 -13.93 4.47 1.17
CA TYR A 99 -15.04 5.10 0.46
C TYR A 99 -14.59 6.46 -0.08
N THR A 100 -14.83 6.72 -1.38
CA THR A 100 -14.37 7.94 -2.03
C THR A 100 -15.53 8.92 -2.22
N PHE A 101 -15.38 10.13 -1.68
CA PHE A 101 -16.26 11.25 -1.91
C PHE A 101 -15.67 12.16 -2.98
N ALA A 102 -16.45 12.47 -4.01
CA ALA A 102 -16.09 13.54 -4.95
C ALA A 102 -16.31 14.89 -4.26
N LEU A 103 -15.31 15.75 -4.36
CA LEU A 103 -15.37 17.15 -3.90
C LEU A 103 -15.34 18.08 -5.10
N ASP A 104 -15.52 19.38 -4.87
CA ASP A 104 -15.43 20.39 -5.90
C ASP A 104 -14.01 20.46 -6.51
N ARG A 105 -13.92 21.00 -7.71
CA ARG A 105 -12.66 21.26 -8.44
C ARG A 105 -11.83 20.00 -8.74
N GLY A 106 -12.46 18.82 -8.85
CA GLY A 106 -11.79 17.57 -9.18
C GLY A 106 -10.98 16.98 -8.04
N LEU A 107 -11.21 17.43 -6.81
CA LEU A 107 -10.65 16.81 -5.61
C LEU A 107 -11.49 15.62 -5.17
N THR A 108 -10.87 14.69 -4.45
CA THR A 108 -11.55 13.59 -3.78
C THR A 108 -11.12 13.50 -2.33
N LEU A 109 -12.04 13.07 -1.45
CA LEU A 109 -11.77 12.71 -0.05
C LEU A 109 -12.03 11.23 0.13
N THR A 110 -11.06 10.50 0.66
CA THR A 110 -11.15 9.06 0.81
C THR A 110 -10.80 8.65 2.25
N PRO A 111 -11.78 8.55 3.16
CA PRO A 111 -11.61 7.78 4.40
C PRO A 111 -11.43 6.30 4.07
N GLY A 112 -10.62 5.64 4.87
CA GLY A 112 -10.35 4.22 4.74
C GLY A 112 -9.82 3.62 6.02
N PHE A 113 -9.55 2.32 5.99
CA PHE A 113 -8.92 1.60 7.09
C PHE A 113 -8.12 0.41 6.57
N THR A 114 -7.18 -0.05 7.38
CA THR A 114 -6.52 -1.35 7.23
C THR A 114 -6.47 -2.02 8.60
N SER A 115 -6.83 -3.30 8.64
CA SER A 115 -6.65 -4.17 9.80
C SER A 115 -5.60 -5.21 9.45
N TYR A 116 -4.43 -5.09 10.05
CA TYR A 116 -3.28 -5.97 9.85
C TYR A 116 -3.39 -7.15 10.80
N HIS A 117 -3.23 -8.36 10.29
CA HIS A 117 -3.30 -9.60 11.06
C HIS A 117 -2.04 -10.43 10.86
N TYR A 118 -1.43 -10.82 11.95
CA TYR A 118 -0.20 -11.60 12.03
C TYR A 118 -0.44 -12.93 12.76
N PRO A 119 -0.97 -13.98 12.08
CA PRO A 119 -1.39 -15.21 12.73
C PRO A 119 -0.29 -15.91 13.51
N LYS A 120 0.98 -15.75 13.09
CA LYS A 120 2.15 -16.37 13.71
C LYS A 120 2.97 -15.39 14.55
N ALA A 121 2.45 -14.21 14.88
CA ALA A 121 3.19 -13.25 15.69
C ALA A 121 3.60 -13.85 17.04
N PRO A 122 4.88 -13.73 17.44
CA PRO A 122 5.39 -14.25 18.69
C PRO A 122 4.95 -13.36 19.87
N THR A 123 3.71 -13.52 20.31
CA THR A 123 3.11 -12.70 21.38
C THR A 123 3.87 -12.75 22.69
N ALA A 124 4.55 -13.86 22.99
CA ALA A 124 5.42 -13.97 24.15
C ALA A 124 6.64 -13.04 24.08
N ALA A 125 7.07 -12.66 22.87
CA ALA A 125 8.13 -11.66 22.64
C ALA A 125 7.58 -10.22 22.52
N GLY A 126 6.28 -10.03 22.75
CA GLY A 126 5.66 -8.71 22.77
C GLY A 126 5.05 -8.23 21.44
N PHE A 127 4.95 -9.09 20.43
CA PHE A 127 4.31 -8.71 19.17
C PHE A 127 2.78 -8.75 19.28
N TYR A 128 2.12 -7.84 18.60
CA TYR A 128 0.67 -7.85 18.47
C TYR A 128 0.23 -8.83 17.36
N ARG A 129 -0.87 -9.54 17.58
CA ARG A 129 -1.48 -10.39 16.54
C ARG A 129 -2.30 -9.61 15.53
N ALA A 130 -2.73 -8.43 15.90
CA ALA A 130 -3.46 -7.56 15.00
C ALA A 130 -3.26 -6.09 15.39
N THR A 131 -3.28 -5.22 14.38
CA THR A 131 -3.41 -3.78 14.54
C THR A 131 -4.53 -3.25 13.63
N PHE A 132 -4.99 -2.04 13.91
CA PHE A 132 -6.04 -1.38 13.13
C PHE A 132 -5.65 0.07 12.86
N GLU A 133 -5.66 0.45 11.57
CA GLU A 133 -5.18 1.74 11.11
C GLU A 133 -6.23 2.44 10.22
N PRO A 134 -7.11 3.30 10.78
CA PRO A 134 -7.90 4.22 10.00
C PRO A 134 -7.01 5.20 9.23
N SER A 135 -7.51 5.66 8.09
CA SER A 135 -6.79 6.58 7.22
C SER A 135 -7.72 7.61 6.57
N LEU A 136 -7.13 8.72 6.14
CA LEU A 136 -7.81 9.77 5.39
C LEU A 136 -6.88 10.29 4.31
N ALA A 137 -7.34 10.23 3.06
CA ALA A 137 -6.62 10.77 1.91
C ALA A 137 -7.41 11.88 1.22
N VAL A 138 -6.69 12.86 0.70
CA VAL A 138 -7.21 13.84 -0.27
C VAL A 138 -6.43 13.66 -1.55
N SER A 139 -7.10 13.62 -2.71
CA SER A 139 -6.40 13.51 -3.99
C SER A 139 -6.87 14.57 -4.96
N GLY A 140 -5.95 15.01 -5.81
CA GLY A 140 -6.22 15.92 -6.92
C GLY A 140 -5.17 15.77 -8.03
N THR A 141 -5.44 16.33 -9.21
CA THR A 141 -4.51 16.27 -10.33
C THR A 141 -3.99 17.66 -10.64
N ILE A 142 -2.68 17.83 -10.68
CA ILE A 142 -1.97 19.07 -10.99
C ILE A 142 -1.03 18.79 -12.16
N ALA A 143 -1.23 19.46 -13.28
CA ALA A 143 -0.41 19.30 -14.49
C ALA A 143 -0.23 17.82 -14.93
N GLY A 144 -1.29 17.01 -14.83
CA GLY A 144 -1.26 15.59 -15.19
C GLY A 144 -0.68 14.66 -14.13
N VAL A 145 -0.15 15.19 -13.02
CA VAL A 145 0.32 14.42 -11.89
C VAL A 145 -0.78 14.32 -10.83
N LYS A 146 -1.17 13.12 -10.46
CA LYS A 146 -2.06 12.89 -9.32
C LYS A 146 -1.26 13.01 -8.02
N VAL A 147 -1.69 13.92 -7.14
CA VAL A 147 -1.05 14.16 -5.84
C VAL A 147 -2.01 13.74 -4.74
N THR A 148 -1.51 12.99 -3.77
CA THR A 148 -2.32 12.41 -2.69
C THR A 148 -1.58 12.53 -1.35
N PRO A 149 -1.84 13.58 -0.55
CA PRO A 149 -1.55 13.55 0.88
C PRO A 149 -2.48 12.56 1.59
N LYS A 150 -1.92 11.79 2.52
CA LYS A 150 -2.64 10.80 3.32
C LYS A 150 -2.16 10.78 4.75
N LEU A 151 -3.09 10.61 5.67
CA LEU A 151 -2.88 10.43 7.10
C LEU A 151 -3.33 9.03 7.51
N TYR A 152 -2.61 8.41 8.43
CA TYR A 152 -2.97 7.15 9.04
C TYR A 152 -2.75 7.24 10.54
N TYR A 153 -3.56 6.53 11.30
CA TYR A 153 -3.38 6.42 12.75
C TYR A 153 -3.60 4.98 13.20
N ASP A 154 -2.52 4.29 13.57
CA ASP A 154 -2.63 2.97 14.16
C ASP A 154 -3.10 3.08 15.60
N VAL A 155 -4.28 2.54 15.92
CA VAL A 155 -4.90 2.66 17.25
C VAL A 155 -4.26 1.74 18.29
N VAL A 156 -3.61 0.67 17.86
CA VAL A 156 -2.91 -0.28 18.73
C VAL A 156 -1.49 0.19 19.00
N LEU A 157 -0.75 0.52 17.94
CA LEU A 157 0.61 1.08 18.03
C LEU A 157 0.62 2.54 18.46
N LYS A 158 -0.56 3.19 18.55
CA LYS A 158 -0.74 4.59 18.94
C LYS A 158 0.19 5.52 18.16
N GLY A 159 0.21 5.33 16.85
CA GLY A 159 1.14 5.99 15.96
C GLY A 159 0.49 6.70 14.79
N LEU A 160 1.05 7.86 14.45
CA LEU A 160 0.64 8.65 13.29
C LEU A 160 1.62 8.40 12.16
N THR A 161 1.09 8.19 10.96
CA THR A 161 1.86 8.19 9.71
C THR A 161 1.29 9.23 8.78
N THR A 162 2.17 9.97 8.12
CA THR A 162 1.84 10.93 7.07
C THR A 162 2.53 10.52 5.78
N GLU A 163 1.84 10.59 4.66
CA GLU A 163 2.40 10.32 3.33
C GLU A 163 2.00 11.40 2.34
N LEU A 164 2.89 11.68 1.40
CA LEU A 164 2.61 12.40 0.18
C LEU A 164 3.02 11.52 -1.00
N THR A 165 2.05 11.16 -1.83
CA THR A 165 2.29 10.38 -3.05
C THR A 165 2.01 11.22 -4.28
N ALA A 166 2.90 11.16 -5.27
CA ALA A 166 2.74 11.70 -6.61
C ALA A 166 2.76 10.55 -7.61
N LEU A 167 1.78 10.53 -8.51
CA LEU A 167 1.66 9.57 -9.60
C LEU A 167 1.57 10.27 -10.92
N TYR A 168 2.37 9.83 -11.90
CA TYR A 168 2.30 10.22 -13.29
C TYR A 168 2.18 8.97 -14.18
N ALA A 169 1.08 8.88 -14.94
CA ALA A 169 0.88 7.83 -15.93
C ALA A 169 1.32 8.35 -17.31
N LEU A 170 2.38 7.77 -17.87
CA LEU A 170 2.88 8.06 -19.21
C LEU A 170 2.25 7.10 -20.22
N PRO A 171 1.32 7.56 -21.09
CA PRO A 171 0.67 6.66 -22.02
C PRO A 171 1.62 6.17 -23.11
N LEU A 172 1.68 4.85 -23.31
CA LEU A 172 2.39 4.16 -24.39
C LEU A 172 1.40 3.83 -25.51
N LYS A 173 1.00 4.84 -26.28
CA LYS A 173 -0.10 4.74 -27.27
C LYS A 173 0.06 3.59 -28.25
N ASN A 174 1.29 3.33 -28.71
CA ASN A 174 1.58 2.26 -29.68
C ASN A 174 1.47 0.85 -29.10
N LEU A 175 1.53 0.71 -27.77
CA LEU A 175 1.44 -0.57 -27.05
C LEU A 175 0.08 -0.74 -26.38
N GLY A 176 -0.81 0.25 -26.45
CA GLY A 176 -2.09 0.22 -25.73
C GLY A 176 -1.91 0.08 -24.21
N SER A 177 -0.81 0.59 -23.67
CA SER A 177 -0.42 0.50 -22.25
C SER A 177 0.08 1.85 -21.76
N GLU A 178 0.60 1.89 -20.54
CA GLU A 178 1.20 3.08 -19.90
C GLU A 178 2.39 2.68 -19.03
N LEU A 179 3.17 3.67 -18.62
CA LEU A 179 4.14 3.54 -17.55
C LEU A 179 3.69 4.43 -16.39
N ASP A 180 3.47 3.81 -15.25
CA ASP A 180 3.08 4.47 -14.01
C ASP A 180 4.32 4.80 -13.18
N PHE A 181 4.66 6.07 -13.09
CA PHE A 181 5.74 6.56 -12.23
C PHE A 181 5.14 7.01 -10.90
N THR A 182 5.63 6.43 -9.80
CA THR A 182 5.18 6.82 -8.45
C THR A 182 6.36 7.29 -7.63
N ALA A 183 6.15 8.38 -6.89
CA ALA A 183 7.06 8.86 -5.87
C ALA A 183 6.26 9.05 -4.57
N THR A 184 6.73 8.46 -3.46
CA THR A 184 6.13 8.63 -2.15
C THR A 184 7.20 9.10 -1.16
N TYR A 185 6.83 10.06 -0.32
CA TYR A 185 7.58 10.46 0.85
C TYR A 185 6.66 10.44 2.07
N GLY A 186 7.15 9.90 3.18
CA GLY A 186 6.36 9.80 4.39
C GLY A 186 7.19 9.85 5.66
N GLY A 187 6.49 9.99 6.76
CA GLY A 187 7.06 9.91 8.10
C GLY A 187 6.09 9.24 9.06
N TYR A 188 6.62 8.55 10.03
CA TYR A 188 5.82 7.83 11.00
C TYR A 188 6.36 7.97 12.42
N THR A 189 5.46 7.81 13.37
CA THR A 189 5.79 7.54 14.77
C THR A 189 4.79 6.52 15.30
N TRP A 190 5.25 5.46 15.95
CA TRP A 190 4.40 4.47 16.60
C TRP A 190 5.11 3.80 17.77
N LYS A 191 4.33 3.17 18.64
CA LYS A 191 4.85 2.28 19.68
C LYS A 191 5.41 1.03 19.02
N ASP A 192 6.59 0.60 19.43
CA ASP A 192 7.20 -0.62 18.93
C ASP A 192 6.37 -1.85 19.35
N SER A 193 5.92 -2.64 18.37
CA SER A 193 5.09 -3.82 18.63
C SER A 193 5.84 -4.93 19.37
N ALA A 194 7.14 -5.07 19.15
CA ALA A 194 7.97 -6.06 19.84
C ALA A 194 8.12 -5.77 21.33
N ASN A 195 7.78 -4.57 21.77
CA ASN A 195 7.95 -4.12 23.14
C ASN A 195 6.65 -3.56 23.74
N HIS A 196 5.50 -4.11 23.39
CA HIS A 196 4.23 -3.60 23.89
C HIS A 196 4.10 -3.68 25.42
N ALA A 197 4.84 -4.57 26.08
CA ALA A 197 4.93 -4.62 27.53
C ALA A 197 5.71 -3.42 28.11
N SER A 198 6.52 -2.74 27.30
CA SER A 198 7.25 -1.53 27.68
C SER A 198 6.64 -0.33 26.94
N PRO A 199 5.67 0.40 27.52
CA PRO A 199 4.90 1.44 26.85
C PRO A 199 5.77 2.64 26.37
N GLU A 200 7.01 2.72 26.81
CA GLU A 200 7.94 3.80 26.48
C GLU A 200 8.76 3.55 25.21
N VAL A 201 8.74 2.34 24.66
CA VAL A 201 9.45 2.06 23.41
C VAL A 201 8.64 2.61 22.25
N LYS A 202 9.29 3.47 21.45
CA LYS A 202 8.71 4.12 20.28
C LYS A 202 9.65 4.00 19.10
N SER A 203 9.07 3.78 17.92
CA SER A 203 9.77 3.86 16.65
C SER A 203 9.29 5.10 15.88
N TRP A 204 10.19 5.77 15.19
CA TRP A 204 9.86 6.85 14.27
C TRP A 204 10.86 6.90 13.13
N GLY A 205 10.44 7.46 12.03
CA GLY A 205 11.31 7.60 10.87
C GLY A 205 10.67 8.34 9.72
N GLU A 206 11.49 8.57 8.72
CA GLU A 206 11.12 9.07 7.41
C GLU A 206 11.40 7.98 6.39
N TYR A 207 10.66 7.96 5.31
CA TYR A 207 10.89 7.01 4.21
C TYR A 207 10.51 7.64 2.89
N TRP A 208 11.06 7.06 1.84
CA TRP A 208 10.69 7.40 0.48
C TRP A 208 10.63 6.13 -0.39
N LEU A 209 9.88 6.24 -1.46
CA LEU A 209 9.72 5.19 -2.46
C LEU A 209 9.68 5.84 -3.84
N LEU A 210 10.39 5.24 -4.78
CA LEU A 210 10.24 5.51 -6.21
C LEU A 210 9.89 4.21 -6.90
N SER A 211 8.91 4.21 -7.80
CA SER A 211 8.54 3.03 -8.57
C SER A 211 8.13 3.34 -9.98
N VAL A 212 8.30 2.34 -10.84
CA VAL A 212 7.76 2.30 -12.19
C VAL A 212 7.01 0.99 -12.36
N ALA A 213 5.78 1.07 -12.87
CA ALA A 213 4.98 -0.10 -13.20
C ALA A 213 4.52 -0.03 -14.66
N ALA A 214 4.47 -1.19 -15.30
CA ALA A 214 3.99 -1.34 -16.69
C ALA A 214 2.83 -2.34 -16.69
N PRO A 215 1.56 -1.87 -16.70
CA PRO A 215 0.40 -2.73 -16.84
C PRO A 215 0.18 -3.10 -18.31
N PHE A 216 0.02 -4.39 -18.60
CA PHE A 216 -0.30 -4.93 -19.92
C PHE A 216 -1.65 -5.61 -19.89
N GLN A 217 -2.62 -5.05 -20.61
CA GLN A 217 -3.94 -5.64 -20.75
C GLN A 217 -3.85 -6.83 -21.71
N ILE A 218 -4.16 -8.03 -21.20
CA ILE A 218 -4.14 -9.28 -21.99
C ILE A 218 -5.54 -9.71 -22.44
N SER A 219 -6.59 -9.25 -21.75
CA SER A 219 -7.98 -9.36 -22.17
C SER A 219 -8.79 -8.20 -21.59
N ARG A 220 -10.09 -8.14 -21.86
CA ARG A 220 -10.97 -7.11 -21.26
C ARG A 220 -11.03 -7.20 -19.74
N GLU A 221 -10.80 -8.39 -19.19
CA GLU A 221 -10.97 -8.71 -17.78
C GLU A 221 -9.64 -9.02 -17.09
N ALA A 222 -8.54 -9.16 -17.83
CA ALA A 222 -7.27 -9.62 -17.27
C ALA A 222 -6.08 -8.77 -17.69
N ARG A 223 -5.16 -8.56 -16.75
CA ARG A 223 -3.98 -7.72 -16.87
C ARG A 223 -2.78 -8.37 -16.19
N ILE A 224 -1.60 -8.24 -16.80
CA ILE A 224 -0.31 -8.50 -16.17
C ILE A 224 0.35 -7.16 -15.90
N THR A 225 0.99 -7.01 -14.74
CA THR A 225 1.76 -5.81 -14.40
C THR A 225 3.15 -6.21 -13.95
N LEU A 226 4.17 -5.61 -14.57
CA LEU A 226 5.55 -5.66 -14.11
C LEU A 226 5.87 -4.36 -13.38
N GLY A 227 6.35 -4.45 -12.16
CA GLY A 227 6.74 -3.31 -11.35
C GLY A 227 8.17 -3.42 -10.85
N VAL A 228 8.85 -2.30 -10.77
CA VAL A 228 10.13 -2.14 -10.08
C VAL A 228 10.06 -0.95 -9.16
N ALA A 229 10.62 -1.08 -7.96
CA ALA A 229 10.68 0.02 -7.02
C ALA A 229 12.00 0.02 -6.26
N TYR A 230 12.32 1.17 -5.71
CA TYR A 230 13.31 1.32 -4.66
C TYR A 230 12.69 2.11 -3.51
N THR A 231 12.89 1.62 -2.29
CA THR A 231 12.42 2.28 -1.07
C THR A 231 13.46 2.18 0.02
N GLU A 232 13.49 3.19 0.89
CA GLU A 232 14.45 3.30 1.98
C GLU A 232 13.81 4.08 3.13
N GLY A 233 14.01 3.59 4.37
CA GLY A 233 13.74 4.34 5.59
C GLY A 233 14.92 5.22 5.97
N ARG A 234 14.71 6.54 6.00
CA ARG A 234 15.70 7.50 6.47
C ARG A 234 15.41 7.90 7.90
N ARG A 235 16.47 8.14 8.68
CA ARG A 235 16.33 8.60 10.08
C ARG A 235 15.33 7.73 10.86
N ALA A 236 15.30 6.43 10.55
CA ALA A 236 14.48 5.50 11.27
C ALA A 236 15.16 5.09 12.58
N TYR A 237 14.49 5.30 13.69
CA TYR A 237 15.02 5.10 15.03
C TYR A 237 14.03 4.36 15.91
N THR A 238 14.58 3.62 16.86
CA THR A 238 13.85 3.06 18.00
C THR A 238 14.37 3.69 19.28
N LYS A 239 13.50 4.07 20.19
CA LYS A 239 13.85 4.56 21.51
C LYS A 239 13.18 3.72 22.57
N ALA A 240 13.95 3.20 23.51
CA ALA A 240 13.48 2.45 24.66
C ALA A 240 13.80 3.22 25.94
N GLY A 241 12.79 3.81 26.59
CA GLY A 241 12.94 4.49 27.87
C GLY A 241 14.10 5.49 27.88
N THR A 242 15.07 5.29 28.78
CA THR A 242 16.26 6.15 28.95
C THR A 242 17.41 5.83 28.00
N LEU A 243 17.33 4.76 27.20
CA LEU A 243 18.43 4.26 26.37
C LEU A 243 18.79 5.16 25.16
N GLY A 244 18.08 6.25 24.94
CA GLY A 244 18.30 7.10 23.77
C GLY A 244 17.82 6.43 22.46
N LYS A 245 18.03 7.11 21.34
CA LYS A 245 17.62 6.61 20.02
C LYS A 245 18.67 5.66 19.44
N VAL A 246 18.21 4.56 18.88
CA VAL A 246 19.02 3.57 18.16
C VAL A 246 18.52 3.50 16.70
N PRO A 247 19.42 3.44 15.69
CA PRO A 247 19.00 3.23 14.30
C PRO A 247 18.19 1.93 14.16
N ASN A 248 17.08 2.00 13.39
CA ASN A 248 16.29 0.83 13.10
C ASN A 248 16.99 -0.01 12.02
N SER A 249 17.42 -1.22 12.37
CA SER A 249 18.15 -2.12 11.46
C SER A 249 17.30 -2.63 10.28
N LEU A 250 15.97 -2.51 10.32
CA LEU A 250 15.08 -2.85 9.23
C LEU A 250 14.98 -1.73 8.17
N ALA A 251 15.41 -0.51 8.50
CA ALA A 251 15.42 0.65 7.60
C ALA A 251 16.61 0.59 6.63
N VAL A 252 16.51 -0.31 5.66
CA VAL A 252 17.53 -0.54 4.65
C VAL A 252 16.98 -0.25 3.27
N GLY A 253 17.76 0.44 2.43
CA GLY A 253 17.40 0.70 1.04
C GLY A 253 17.37 -0.59 0.23
N ARG A 254 16.27 -0.86 -0.47
CA ARG A 254 16.05 -2.08 -1.25
C ARG A 254 15.35 -1.84 -2.58
N GLY A 255 15.86 -2.52 -3.60
CA GLY A 255 15.13 -2.73 -4.85
C GLY A 255 14.10 -3.85 -4.69
N VAL A 256 12.91 -3.64 -5.22
CA VAL A 256 11.82 -4.61 -5.24
C VAL A 256 11.35 -4.80 -6.67
N VAL A 257 11.21 -6.05 -7.09
CA VAL A 257 10.57 -6.41 -8.36
C VAL A 257 9.26 -7.12 -8.05
N THR A 258 8.21 -6.74 -8.77
CA THR A 258 6.87 -7.33 -8.64
C THR A 258 6.37 -7.78 -10.00
N LEU A 259 5.84 -8.98 -10.05
CA LEU A 259 5.05 -9.47 -11.18
C LEU A 259 3.66 -9.82 -10.67
N SER A 260 2.63 -9.28 -11.31
CA SER A 260 1.25 -9.47 -10.88
C SER A 260 0.36 -9.87 -12.05
N TYR A 261 -0.61 -10.71 -11.75
CA TYR A 261 -1.74 -11.01 -12.61
C TYR A 261 -3.02 -10.60 -11.90
N THR A 262 -3.86 -9.79 -12.54
CA THR A 262 -5.16 -9.36 -12.00
C THR A 262 -6.26 -9.77 -12.97
N ARG A 263 -7.35 -10.33 -12.44
CA ARG A 263 -8.59 -10.61 -13.18
C ARG A 263 -9.77 -9.94 -12.48
N THR A 264 -10.61 -9.31 -13.29
CA THR A 264 -11.88 -8.68 -12.87
C THR A 264 -13.05 -9.53 -13.35
N PHE A 265 -14.12 -9.64 -12.55
CA PHE A 265 -15.29 -10.46 -12.79
C PHE A 265 -16.58 -9.61 -12.78
#